data_4a96e31e37e2c84c16b761186ab7d968
#
_entry.id   4a96e31e37e2c84c16b761186ab7d968
#
_cell.length_a   1.000
_cell.length_b   1.000
_cell.length_c   1.000
_cell.angle_alpha   90.00
_cell.angle_beta   90.00
_cell.angle_gamma   90.00
#
_symmetry.space_group_name_H-M   'P 1'
#
loop_
_entity.id
_entity.type
_entity.pdbx_description
1 polymer ?
#
loop_
_entity_poly.entity_id
_entity_poly.type
_entity_poly.pdbx_seq_one_letter_code
_entity_poly.pdbx_strand_id
1 'polypeptide(L)'
;MSSSPELGVCYYPEHWPQDLWISDAENMVKTGIKWVRIAEFAWSRIEKSPDNFNFEWLDNIVDILGKAGLKIVMCTPTATPPKWLVDQMPDMVAIDSNGQPRKFGSRRHYSFSHSGYLEQSKRIIEIIAKRYGDNPYVQAWQTDNEYGCHETTYSWCHSSLREF
;
A
#
# COMPACT_ATOMS: atom_id res chain seq x y z
N MET A 1 -30.55 -14.40 -2.06
CA MET A 1 -30.58 -13.47 -3.18
C MET A 1 -29.16 -13.36 -3.71
N SER A 2 -28.92 -13.77 -4.96
CA SER A 2 -27.61 -13.62 -5.59
C SER A 2 -27.45 -12.12 -5.93
N SER A 3 -26.56 -11.42 -5.21
CA SER A 3 -26.17 -10.06 -5.61
C SER A 3 -25.34 -10.16 -6.89
N SER A 4 -25.67 -9.32 -7.89
CA SER A 4 -24.82 -9.21 -9.08
C SER A 4 -23.41 -8.74 -8.68
N PRO A 5 -22.35 -9.18 -9.38
CA PRO A 5 -21.01 -8.67 -9.15
C PRO A 5 -20.95 -7.13 -9.29
N GLU A 6 -20.27 -6.46 -8.39
CA GLU A 6 -20.01 -5.02 -8.47
C GLU A 6 -18.64 -4.78 -9.10
N LEU A 7 -18.54 -3.78 -9.97
CA LEU A 7 -17.29 -3.39 -10.62
C LEU A 7 -16.41 -2.59 -9.66
N GLY A 8 -15.11 -2.85 -9.71
CA GLY A 8 -14.10 -2.11 -8.97
C GLY A 8 -12.87 -1.81 -9.81
N VAL A 9 -12.11 -0.79 -9.43
CA VAL A 9 -10.83 -0.40 -10.05
C VAL A 9 -9.77 -0.11 -9.00
N CYS A 10 -8.50 -0.22 -9.42
CA CYS A 10 -7.38 0.35 -8.69
C CYS A 10 -7.22 1.81 -9.13
N TYR A 11 -7.04 2.70 -8.18
CA TYR A 11 -6.83 4.11 -8.44
C TYR A 11 -5.63 4.61 -7.63
N TYR A 12 -4.76 5.38 -8.27
CA TYR A 12 -3.53 5.92 -7.68
C TYR A 12 -3.61 7.44 -7.67
N PRO A 13 -4.38 8.04 -6.75
CA PRO A 13 -4.58 9.50 -6.71
C PRO A 13 -3.26 10.25 -6.55
N GLU A 14 -2.27 9.62 -5.91
CA GLU A 14 -0.94 10.17 -5.74
C GLU A 14 -0.17 10.40 -7.05
N HIS A 15 -0.62 9.81 -8.16
CA HIS A 15 -0.01 9.95 -9.49
C HIS A 15 -0.70 11.03 -10.34
N TRP A 16 -1.81 11.59 -9.87
CA TRP A 16 -2.61 12.55 -10.62
C TRP A 16 -2.70 13.90 -9.91
N PRO A 17 -2.84 15.02 -10.68
CA PRO A 17 -3.16 16.32 -10.11
C PRO A 17 -4.46 16.27 -9.30
N GLN A 18 -4.48 16.97 -8.16
CA GLN A 18 -5.63 16.93 -7.24
C GLN A 18 -6.91 17.52 -7.81
N ASP A 19 -6.81 18.46 -8.75
CA ASP A 19 -7.94 19.07 -9.45
C ASP A 19 -8.71 18.08 -10.36
N LEU A 20 -8.08 16.96 -10.71
CA LEU A 20 -8.74 15.89 -11.49
C LEU A 20 -9.54 14.91 -10.60
N TRP A 21 -9.28 14.81 -9.31
CA TRP A 21 -9.84 13.77 -8.45
C TRP A 21 -11.37 13.77 -8.40
N ILE A 22 -12.00 14.95 -8.40
CA ILE A 22 -13.46 15.07 -8.39
C ILE A 22 -14.04 14.54 -9.71
N SER A 23 -13.48 14.96 -10.83
CA SER A 23 -13.93 14.51 -12.15
C SER A 23 -13.70 13.01 -12.37
N ASP A 24 -12.60 12.47 -11.85
CA ASP A 24 -12.29 11.04 -11.88
C ASP A 24 -13.33 10.24 -11.08
N ALA A 25 -13.66 10.68 -9.87
CA ALA A 25 -14.68 10.04 -9.04
C ALA A 25 -16.06 10.06 -9.72
N GLU A 26 -16.46 11.20 -10.31
CA GLU A 26 -17.70 11.31 -11.06
C GLU A 26 -17.73 10.37 -12.28
N ASN A 27 -16.63 10.28 -13.03
CA ASN A 27 -16.51 9.40 -14.19
C ASN A 27 -16.57 7.92 -13.78
N MET A 28 -15.95 7.53 -12.66
CA MET A 28 -16.08 6.18 -12.12
C MET A 28 -17.53 5.84 -11.81
N VAL A 29 -18.26 6.73 -11.16
CA VAL A 29 -19.69 6.52 -10.84
C VAL A 29 -20.54 6.44 -12.13
N LYS A 30 -20.31 7.34 -13.10
CA LYS A 30 -21.02 7.33 -14.39
C LYS A 30 -20.81 6.04 -15.18
N THR A 31 -19.65 5.41 -15.07
CA THR A 31 -19.34 4.12 -15.72
C THR A 31 -19.79 2.89 -14.93
N GLY A 32 -20.43 3.09 -13.76
CA GLY A 32 -21.00 2.00 -12.95
C GLY A 32 -20.02 1.36 -11.98
N ILE A 33 -18.83 1.94 -11.79
CA ILE A 33 -17.86 1.50 -10.78
C ILE A 33 -18.45 1.74 -9.38
N LYS A 34 -18.27 0.78 -8.48
CA LYS A 34 -18.75 0.82 -7.09
C LYS A 34 -17.61 0.76 -6.08
N TRP A 35 -16.49 0.13 -6.43
CA TRP A 35 -15.36 -0.08 -5.54
C TRP A 35 -14.09 0.57 -6.10
N VAL A 36 -13.33 1.20 -5.21
CA VAL A 36 -12.05 1.82 -5.56
C VAL A 36 -10.99 1.38 -4.55
N ARG A 37 -9.92 0.77 -5.04
CA ARG A 37 -8.77 0.37 -4.24
C ARG A 37 -7.69 1.44 -4.32
N ILE A 38 -7.20 1.91 -3.16
CA ILE A 38 -6.22 3.01 -3.07
C ILE A 38 -5.10 2.70 -2.07
N ALA A 39 -4.00 3.45 -2.16
CA ALA A 39 -2.89 3.55 -1.22
C ALA A 39 -1.95 2.35 -1.13
N GLU A 40 -2.02 1.34 -2.00
CA GLU A 40 -1.19 0.12 -1.92
C GLU A 40 0.32 0.35 -2.04
N PHE A 41 0.74 1.46 -2.64
CA PHE A 41 2.16 1.83 -2.83
C PHE A 41 2.50 3.19 -2.21
N ALA A 42 1.68 3.69 -1.32
CA ALA A 42 1.72 5.07 -0.88
C ALA A 42 2.60 5.34 0.36
N TRP A 43 3.36 4.36 0.88
CA TRP A 43 4.12 4.55 2.12
C TRP A 43 5.04 5.78 2.08
N SER A 44 5.86 5.92 1.02
CA SER A 44 6.76 7.08 0.86
C SER A 44 6.03 8.42 0.79
N ARG A 45 4.77 8.42 0.32
CA ARG A 45 3.95 9.63 0.26
C ARG A 45 3.28 9.94 1.59
N ILE A 46 2.90 8.91 2.32
CA ILE A 46 2.31 9.02 3.67
C ILE A 46 3.38 9.43 4.68
N GLU A 47 4.56 8.80 4.62
CA GLU A 47 5.67 9.01 5.56
C GLU A 47 6.96 9.32 4.80
N LYS A 48 7.25 10.61 4.60
CA LYS A 48 8.40 11.10 3.82
C LYS A 48 9.75 10.84 4.48
N SER A 49 9.78 10.83 5.80
CA SER A 49 10.91 10.50 6.65
C SER A 49 10.37 9.92 7.96
N PRO A 50 11.18 9.28 8.81
CA PRO A 50 10.71 8.68 10.05
C PRO A 50 9.80 9.62 10.85
N ASP A 51 8.59 9.16 11.17
CA ASP A 51 7.55 9.85 11.94
C ASP A 51 7.04 11.19 11.32
N ASN A 52 7.43 11.50 10.09
CA ASN A 52 6.96 12.69 9.38
C ASN A 52 5.83 12.33 8.41
N PHE A 53 4.61 12.31 8.95
CA PHE A 53 3.41 11.89 8.24
C PHE A 53 2.71 13.03 7.50
N ASN A 54 2.23 12.73 6.30
CA ASN A 54 1.32 13.58 5.53
C ASN A 54 0.10 12.78 5.08
N PHE A 55 -0.98 12.88 5.83
CA PHE A 55 -2.27 12.25 5.53
C PHE A 55 -3.25 13.18 4.80
N GLU A 56 -2.98 14.47 4.69
CA GLU A 56 -3.92 15.46 4.14
C GLU A 56 -4.46 15.06 2.76
N TRP A 57 -3.56 14.65 1.87
CA TRP A 57 -3.94 14.21 0.53
C TRP A 57 -4.81 12.94 0.54
N LEU A 58 -4.51 11.99 1.45
CA LEU A 58 -5.24 10.72 1.56
C LEU A 58 -6.61 10.93 2.20
N ASP A 59 -6.69 11.81 3.23
CA ASP A 59 -7.97 12.21 3.82
C ASP A 59 -8.88 12.86 2.78
N ASN A 60 -8.31 13.77 1.97
CA ASN A 60 -9.05 14.48 0.93
C ASN A 60 -9.61 13.52 -0.14
N ILE A 61 -8.79 12.59 -0.65
CA ILE A 61 -9.28 11.64 -1.67
C ILE A 61 -10.29 10.64 -1.10
N VAL A 62 -10.13 10.17 0.14
CA VAL A 62 -11.11 9.32 0.82
C VAL A 62 -12.46 10.03 0.90
N ASP A 63 -12.47 11.31 1.24
CA ASP A 63 -13.68 12.11 1.33
C ASP A 63 -14.33 12.35 -0.04
N ILE A 64 -13.54 12.66 -1.08
CA ILE A 64 -14.02 12.83 -2.46
C ILE A 64 -14.68 11.55 -2.98
N LEU A 65 -13.99 10.41 -2.89
CA LEU A 65 -14.49 9.13 -3.37
C LEU A 65 -15.75 8.70 -2.61
N GLY A 66 -15.73 8.85 -1.28
CA GLY A 66 -16.86 8.49 -0.42
C GLY A 66 -18.09 9.35 -0.68
N LYS A 67 -17.94 10.67 -0.80
CA LYS A 67 -19.03 11.61 -1.16
C LYS A 67 -19.61 11.36 -2.56
N ALA A 68 -18.80 10.86 -3.48
CA ALA A 68 -19.28 10.42 -4.77
C ALA A 68 -20.08 9.10 -4.71
N GLY A 69 -20.12 8.42 -3.58
CA GLY A 69 -20.85 7.16 -3.40
C GLY A 69 -20.04 5.90 -3.72
N LEU A 70 -18.72 6.02 -3.84
CA LEU A 70 -17.79 4.90 -4.05
C LEU A 70 -17.43 4.25 -2.71
N LYS A 71 -17.31 2.92 -2.71
CA LYS A 71 -16.82 2.11 -1.60
C LYS A 71 -15.30 1.98 -1.71
N ILE A 72 -14.58 2.22 -0.63
CA ILE A 72 -13.12 2.22 -0.65
C ILE A 72 -12.57 0.91 -0.08
N VAL A 73 -11.64 0.30 -0.82
CA VAL A 73 -10.71 -0.71 -0.33
C VAL A 73 -9.42 0.02 0.03
N MET A 74 -9.15 0.19 1.31
CA MET A 74 -7.91 0.79 1.79
C MET A 74 -6.81 -0.26 1.81
N CYS A 75 -5.66 0.04 1.23
CA CYS A 75 -4.51 -0.87 1.25
C CYS A 75 -3.51 -0.50 2.34
N THR A 76 -2.89 -1.51 2.92
CA THR A 76 -1.67 -1.31 3.70
C THR A 76 -0.51 -1.13 2.72
N PRO A 77 0.34 -0.08 2.87
CA PRO A 77 1.33 0.28 1.85
C PRO A 77 2.65 -0.48 1.96
N THR A 78 2.64 -1.65 2.57
CA THR A 78 3.83 -2.41 2.95
C THR A 78 4.60 -3.00 1.77
N ALA A 79 3.95 -3.14 0.61
CA ALA A 79 4.58 -3.64 -0.61
C ALA A 79 5.72 -2.75 -1.16
N THR A 80 5.79 -1.48 -0.74
CA THR A 80 6.82 -0.53 -1.18
C THR A 80 7.37 0.27 -0.01
N PRO A 81 8.20 -0.34 0.86
CA PRO A 81 8.85 0.39 1.93
C PRO A 81 9.65 1.58 1.40
N PRO A 82 9.64 2.73 2.11
CA PRO A 82 10.27 3.94 1.63
C PRO A 82 11.80 3.85 1.64
N LYS A 83 12.44 4.71 0.82
CA LYS A 83 13.91 4.73 0.68
C LYS A 83 14.61 4.92 2.02
N TRP A 84 14.10 5.82 2.88
CA TRP A 84 14.71 6.08 4.18
C TRP A 84 14.75 4.83 5.07
N LEU A 85 13.74 3.95 4.97
CA LEU A 85 13.70 2.70 5.73
C LEU A 85 14.79 1.72 5.26
N VAL A 86 14.95 1.61 3.93
CA VAL A 86 16.04 0.80 3.34
C VAL A 86 17.41 1.35 3.70
N ASP A 87 17.57 2.67 3.77
CA ASP A 87 18.83 3.30 4.17
C ASP A 87 19.18 3.06 5.65
N GLN A 88 18.17 3.02 6.51
CA GLN A 88 18.35 2.70 7.93
C GLN A 88 18.62 1.22 8.18
N MET A 89 18.04 0.34 7.38
CA MET A 89 18.15 -1.11 7.52
C MET A 89 18.48 -1.77 6.16
N PRO A 90 19.70 -1.58 5.64
CA PRO A 90 20.07 -2.10 4.32
C PRO A 90 20.06 -3.63 4.24
N ASP A 91 20.13 -4.32 5.35
CA ASP A 91 20.04 -5.78 5.46
C ASP A 91 18.59 -6.32 5.36
N MET A 92 17.59 -5.42 5.32
CA MET A 92 16.21 -5.82 5.06
C MET A 92 15.94 -6.25 3.63
N VAL A 93 16.83 -5.96 2.69
CA VAL A 93 16.62 -6.32 1.29
C VAL A 93 16.69 -7.84 1.08
N ALA A 94 15.82 -8.33 0.21
CA ALA A 94 15.85 -9.73 -0.19
C ALA A 94 17.09 -10.02 -1.04
N ILE A 95 17.64 -11.22 -0.90
CA ILE A 95 18.77 -11.74 -1.68
C ILE A 95 18.24 -12.83 -2.60
N ASP A 96 18.58 -12.78 -3.88
CA ASP A 96 18.17 -13.77 -4.88
C ASP A 96 19.00 -15.07 -4.79
N SER A 97 18.65 -16.07 -5.62
CA SER A 97 19.34 -17.36 -5.67
C SER A 97 20.80 -17.28 -6.13
N ASN A 98 21.22 -16.16 -6.73
CA ASN A 98 22.60 -15.91 -7.14
C ASN A 98 23.40 -15.12 -6.08
N GLY A 99 22.81 -14.89 -4.91
CA GLY A 99 23.42 -14.14 -3.82
C GLY A 99 23.43 -12.62 -4.04
N GLN A 100 22.62 -12.11 -4.99
CA GLN A 100 22.56 -10.68 -5.30
C GLN A 100 21.44 -10.01 -4.52
N PRO A 101 21.74 -8.90 -3.80
CA PRO A 101 20.69 -8.14 -3.11
C PRO A 101 19.80 -7.41 -4.11
N ARG A 102 18.50 -7.42 -3.85
CA ARG A 102 17.55 -6.63 -4.61
C ARG A 102 17.80 -5.14 -4.39
N LYS A 103 17.51 -4.34 -5.42
CA LYS A 103 17.72 -2.89 -5.35
C LYS A 103 16.44 -2.17 -4.99
N PHE A 104 16.55 -1.06 -4.27
CA PHE A 104 15.45 -0.13 -4.06
C PHE A 104 14.83 0.29 -5.41
N GLY A 105 13.50 0.44 -5.42
CA GLY A 105 12.75 0.81 -6.62
C GLY A 105 12.23 -0.39 -7.43
N SER A 106 12.69 -1.61 -7.14
CA SER A 106 12.02 -2.83 -7.60
C SER A 106 10.83 -3.15 -6.69
N ARG A 107 9.80 -3.81 -7.20
CA ARG A 107 8.73 -4.34 -6.35
C ARG A 107 9.32 -5.39 -5.42
N ARG A 108 8.87 -5.38 -4.15
CA ARG A 108 9.21 -6.39 -3.14
C ARG A 108 10.70 -6.63 -3.00
N HIS A 109 11.44 -5.55 -2.81
CA HIS A 109 12.88 -5.60 -2.59
C HIS A 109 13.28 -5.99 -1.16
N TYR A 110 12.32 -6.23 -0.28
CA TYR A 110 12.50 -6.56 1.15
C TYR A 110 12.32 -8.05 1.42
N SER A 111 12.90 -8.52 2.53
CA SER A 111 12.68 -9.86 3.04
C SER A 111 11.52 -9.87 4.03
N PHE A 112 10.57 -10.79 3.83
CA PHE A 112 9.45 -10.98 4.76
C PHE A 112 9.89 -11.44 6.15
N SER A 113 11.04 -12.09 6.27
CA SER A 113 11.59 -12.58 7.54
C SER A 113 12.40 -11.54 8.30
N HIS A 114 12.60 -10.33 7.77
CA HIS A 114 13.38 -9.30 8.44
C HIS A 114 12.58 -8.65 9.57
N SER A 115 13.01 -8.85 10.83
CA SER A 115 12.27 -8.39 12.03
C SER A 115 12.03 -6.88 12.05
N GLY A 116 13.02 -6.08 11.69
CA GLY A 116 12.87 -4.62 11.63
C GLY A 116 11.87 -4.18 10.56
N TYR A 117 11.86 -4.82 9.38
CA TYR A 117 10.83 -4.55 8.37
C TYR A 117 9.43 -4.92 8.89
N LEU A 118 9.28 -6.06 9.56
CA LEU A 118 8.00 -6.48 10.14
C LEU A 118 7.51 -5.50 11.22
N GLU A 119 8.42 -5.02 12.07
CA GLU A 119 8.09 -4.03 13.09
C GLU A 119 7.61 -2.71 12.47
N GLN A 120 8.32 -2.19 11.48
CA GLN A 120 7.92 -0.97 10.78
C GLN A 120 6.62 -1.15 9.98
N SER A 121 6.41 -2.33 9.40
CA SER A 121 5.14 -2.68 8.73
C SER A 121 3.98 -2.68 9.71
N LYS A 122 4.12 -3.28 10.88
CA LYS A 122 3.10 -3.23 11.94
C LYS A 122 2.80 -1.80 12.36
N ARG A 123 3.85 -0.98 12.58
CA ARG A 123 3.71 0.42 12.97
C ARG A 123 2.87 1.22 11.97
N ILE A 124 3.21 1.17 10.68
CA ILE A 124 2.47 1.92 9.65
C ILE A 124 1.04 1.39 9.47
N ILE A 125 0.84 0.08 9.54
CA ILE A 125 -0.49 -0.53 9.48
C ILE A 125 -1.36 -0.03 10.63
N GLU A 126 -0.85 -0.03 11.87
CA GLU A 126 -1.58 0.45 13.04
C GLU A 126 -1.98 1.92 12.91
N ILE A 127 -1.09 2.77 12.41
CA ILE A 127 -1.34 4.20 12.20
C ILE A 127 -2.49 4.39 11.20
N ILE A 128 -2.44 3.70 10.06
CA ILE A 128 -3.46 3.78 9.02
C ILE A 128 -4.78 3.18 9.51
N ALA A 129 -4.75 2.04 10.19
CA ALA A 129 -5.93 1.40 10.73
C ALA A 129 -6.63 2.26 11.80
N LYS A 130 -5.88 2.89 12.71
CA LYS A 130 -6.44 3.83 13.70
C LYS A 130 -7.07 5.06 13.04
N ARG A 131 -6.52 5.53 11.91
CA ARG A 131 -7.03 6.70 11.22
C ARG A 131 -8.30 6.42 10.43
N TYR A 132 -8.37 5.29 9.74
CA TYR A 132 -9.44 4.99 8.77
C TYR A 132 -10.35 3.84 9.17
N GLY A 133 -10.09 3.16 10.29
CA GLY A 133 -10.85 1.96 10.69
C GLY A 133 -12.34 2.23 10.92
N ASP A 134 -12.68 3.40 11.45
CA ASP A 134 -14.06 3.83 11.67
C ASP A 134 -14.61 4.75 10.57
N ASN A 135 -13.86 4.93 9.47
CA ASN A 135 -14.31 5.79 8.38
C ASN A 135 -15.42 5.09 7.58
N PRO A 136 -16.63 5.67 7.45
CA PRO A 136 -17.77 5.01 6.83
C PRO A 136 -17.58 4.71 5.34
N TYR A 137 -16.64 5.36 4.68
CA TYR A 137 -16.34 5.14 3.27
C TYR A 137 -15.36 3.98 3.03
N VAL A 138 -14.57 3.61 4.06
CA VAL A 138 -13.65 2.48 3.99
C VAL A 138 -14.39 1.20 4.33
N GLN A 139 -14.76 0.43 3.31
CA GLN A 139 -15.62 -0.74 3.44
C GLN A 139 -14.83 -2.07 3.44
N ALA A 140 -13.57 -2.05 3.01
CA ALA A 140 -12.71 -3.22 2.98
C ALA A 140 -11.23 -2.83 3.09
N TRP A 141 -10.40 -3.82 3.41
CA TRP A 141 -8.95 -3.69 3.54
C TRP A 141 -8.23 -4.70 2.66
N GLN A 142 -7.14 -4.27 2.02
CA GLN A 142 -6.17 -5.15 1.41
C GLN A 142 -4.87 -5.10 2.21
N THR A 143 -4.39 -6.26 2.64
CA THR A 143 -3.11 -6.38 3.34
C THR A 143 -2.01 -6.65 2.32
N ASP A 144 -1.00 -5.76 2.26
CA ASP A 144 0.11 -5.87 1.30
C ASP A 144 -0.37 -5.96 -0.17
N ASN A 145 0.46 -6.40 -1.09
CA ASN A 145 0.11 -6.60 -2.49
C ASN A 145 0.91 -7.75 -3.11
N GLU A 146 0.23 -8.64 -3.85
CA GLU A 146 0.82 -9.69 -4.69
C GLU A 146 1.93 -10.52 -4.00
N TYR A 147 1.64 -11.15 -2.87
CA TYR A 147 2.60 -12.02 -2.16
C TYR A 147 3.27 -13.04 -3.10
N GLY A 148 4.61 -13.13 -3.04
CA GLY A 148 5.40 -14.07 -3.84
C GLY A 148 5.56 -13.71 -5.31
N CYS A 149 5.11 -12.55 -5.75
CA CYS A 149 5.28 -12.03 -7.10
C CYS A 149 6.75 -11.62 -7.37
N HIS A 150 7.16 -11.55 -8.66
CA HIS A 150 8.49 -11.08 -9.10
C HIS A 150 9.66 -11.88 -8.50
N GLU A 151 9.50 -13.21 -8.40
CA GLU A 151 10.54 -14.10 -7.84
C GLU A 151 10.95 -13.74 -6.40
N THR A 152 10.02 -13.20 -5.61
CA THR A 152 10.28 -12.77 -4.23
C THR A 152 9.71 -13.74 -3.19
N THR A 153 9.26 -14.92 -3.62
CA THR A 153 8.74 -15.97 -2.73
C THR A 153 9.81 -16.43 -1.74
N TYR A 154 11.05 -16.52 -2.20
CA TYR A 154 12.19 -16.91 -1.39
C TYR A 154 13.24 -15.81 -1.33
N SER A 155 13.94 -15.75 -0.20
CA SER A 155 15.11 -14.90 -0.03
C SER A 155 16.23 -15.70 0.64
N TRP A 156 17.43 -15.53 0.16
CA TRP A 156 18.66 -16.12 0.74
C TRP A 156 19.38 -15.13 1.68
N CYS A 157 18.68 -14.11 2.18
CA CYS A 157 19.23 -13.22 3.18
C CYS A 157 19.39 -13.92 4.54
N HIS A 158 20.22 -13.35 5.41
CA HIS A 158 20.51 -13.92 6.71
C HIS A 158 19.25 -14.20 7.56
N SER A 159 18.29 -13.27 7.56
CA SER A 159 17.04 -13.41 8.31
C SER A 159 16.24 -14.63 7.83
N SER A 160 16.07 -14.80 6.51
CA SER A 160 15.33 -15.93 5.94
C SER A 160 16.03 -17.27 6.19
N LEU A 161 17.37 -17.33 6.06
CA LEU A 161 18.13 -18.57 6.28
C LEU A 161 18.13 -18.99 7.77
N ARG A 162 18.02 -18.05 8.68
CA ARG A 162 17.96 -18.36 10.12
C ARG A 162 16.60 -18.90 10.55
N GLU A 163 15.53 -18.54 9.87
CA GLU A 163 14.16 -19.00 10.16
C GLU A 163 13.81 -20.34 9.48
N PHE A 164 14.62 -20.77 8.51
CA PHE A 164 14.50 -22.05 7.84
C PHE A 164 15.14 -23.19 8.64
#